data_b31855ed6fccca449398dbc64d48da03
#
_entry.id   b31855ed6fccca449398dbc64d48da03
#
_cell.length_a   1.000
_cell.length_b   1.000
_cell.length_c   1.000
_cell.angle_alpha   90.00
_cell.angle_beta   90.00
_cell.angle_gamma   90.00
#
_symmetry.space_group_name_H-M   'P 1'
#
loop_
_entity.id
_entity.type
_entity.pdbx_description
1 polymer ?
#
loop_
_entity_poly.entity_id
_entity_poly.type
_entity_poly.pdbx_seq_one_letter_code
_entity_poly.pdbx_strand_id
1 'polypeptide(L)'
;MITLNKRQFLIGAAGMTAAATVPWSADAAKKNIIVLASTVDIPNFDPHVATGYAPQWLFRNTYDGLLRVVGTPPVPAPGLAKSWKHSDDGLTYTFELDSAAKFHDGSPVKAKDVEYSFARLLRLKRGPAWMVSGILDENSVKATGDMTVTMTLKQPFAPLLSVLPWMFIVNSKLVEANKGSDDGQAYLLANIAGSGAFKMGRAKPGDLYELIRVKDDWHKGGNIDAAIWKIVREAATTRLMLQRGEVHIALDLFAEDMEALKGVPHVVRIMKPDYRSFTIKMNTAKGPLADKNLRKAISYAFNYQAMLDAAQPAQLMQGPLPTGMFGFDKDLKVYRQDMDKAKEYLAKSAHKDGGFTLSLMYAAGYENEKRWALILLDSLKALNINLDIKPMVWPDIVAMAKSPDTMTDFYSIFESPNYADPDNTAYAGYDSARNGQWQNPVYKNPEVDKVIEEARAESNPEKRIALYKKFQELVVDDAPDIFGVLELRKIAMRDNVKDFVFCPVAANMIEVWPLSLA
;
A
#
# COMPACT_ATOMS: atom_id res chain seq x y z
N MET A 1 59.49 -6.31 -27.55
CA MET A 1 59.92 -7.68 -27.90
C MET A 1 60.92 -8.12 -26.84
N ILE A 2 60.46 -8.85 -25.83
CA ILE A 2 61.35 -9.58 -24.90
C ILE A 2 60.73 -10.95 -24.75
N THR A 3 61.37 -11.92 -25.31
CA THR A 3 61.04 -13.36 -25.31
C THR A 3 61.46 -13.97 -23.97
N LEU A 4 60.50 -14.54 -23.23
CA LEU A 4 60.75 -15.33 -22.04
C LEU A 4 60.96 -16.80 -22.41
N ASN A 5 62.09 -17.36 -22.02
CA ASN A 5 62.61 -18.67 -22.34
C ASN A 5 62.10 -19.71 -21.34
N LYS A 6 61.59 -20.85 -21.89
CA LYS A 6 61.16 -22.03 -21.15
C LYS A 6 62.36 -22.83 -20.64
N ARG A 7 62.89 -22.55 -19.47
CA ARG A 7 63.81 -23.47 -18.76
C ARG A 7 64.16 -22.92 -17.38
N GLN A 8 63.23 -23.07 -16.42
CA GLN A 8 63.56 -23.08 -14.97
C GLN A 8 62.34 -23.63 -14.20
N PHE A 9 62.01 -24.85 -14.51
CA PHE A 9 61.18 -25.69 -13.65
C PHE A 9 62.02 -26.92 -13.38
N LEU A 10 62.37 -27.11 -12.16
CA LEU A 10 62.88 -28.32 -11.49
C LEU A 10 64.09 -27.92 -10.60
N ILE A 11 63.83 -27.82 -9.31
CA ILE A 11 64.63 -28.37 -8.17
C ILE A 11 64.04 -27.70 -6.90
N GLY A 12 63.44 -28.54 -6.02
CA GLY A 12 62.99 -28.08 -4.70
C GLY A 12 61.92 -29.00 -4.08
N ALA A 13 62.13 -30.33 -4.16
CA ALA A 13 61.42 -31.27 -3.32
C ALA A 13 62.21 -31.50 -2.02
N ALA A 14 61.57 -31.27 -0.91
CA ALA A 14 61.77 -31.89 0.40
C ALA A 14 61.60 -30.86 1.53
N GLY A 15 60.47 -30.85 2.15
CA GLY A 15 60.10 -30.12 3.38
C GLY A 15 58.72 -30.56 3.82
N MET A 16 58.61 -31.79 4.36
CA MET A 16 57.41 -32.21 5.08
C MET A 16 57.30 -31.41 6.35
N THR A 17 56.45 -30.40 6.35
CA THR A 17 55.90 -29.81 7.57
C THR A 17 54.49 -30.38 7.75
N ALA A 18 54.27 -31.08 8.85
CA ALA A 18 52.99 -31.60 9.29
C ALA A 18 52.03 -30.42 9.46
N ALA A 19 51.15 -30.24 8.47
CA ALA A 19 50.00 -29.38 8.63
C ALA A 19 49.06 -30.08 9.60
N ALA A 20 49.00 -29.61 10.83
CA ALA A 20 47.92 -29.95 11.76
C ALA A 20 46.60 -29.61 11.08
N THR A 21 45.84 -30.62 10.69
CA THR A 21 44.46 -30.49 10.28
C THR A 21 43.67 -30.03 11.50
N VAL A 22 43.53 -28.72 11.64
CA VAL A 22 42.46 -28.18 12.48
C VAL A 22 41.17 -28.68 11.86
N PRO A 23 40.36 -29.47 12.59
CA PRO A 23 39.07 -29.84 12.07
C PRO A 23 38.28 -28.53 11.91
N TRP A 24 38.03 -28.13 10.67
CA TRP A 24 37.01 -27.12 10.35
C TRP A 24 35.71 -27.71 10.86
N SER A 25 35.25 -27.27 12.02
CA SER A 25 33.93 -27.65 12.53
C SER A 25 32.89 -27.23 11.48
N ALA A 26 32.39 -28.23 10.78
CA ALA A 26 31.29 -28.09 9.83
C ALA A 26 29.96 -27.93 10.57
N ASP A 27 29.86 -26.88 11.35
CA ASP A 27 28.60 -26.41 11.97
C ASP A 27 28.40 -24.92 11.69
N ALA A 28 28.55 -24.53 10.41
CA ALA A 28 27.85 -23.36 9.95
C ALA A 28 26.39 -23.82 9.73
N ALA A 29 25.56 -23.74 10.76
CA ALA A 29 24.13 -23.98 10.65
C ALA A 29 23.62 -23.27 9.40
N LYS A 30 22.97 -24.02 8.50
CA LYS A 30 22.48 -23.49 7.23
C LYS A 30 21.51 -22.36 7.54
N LYS A 31 21.87 -21.13 7.22
CA LYS A 31 21.04 -19.95 7.50
C LYS A 31 19.73 -20.03 6.69
N ASN A 32 18.63 -19.79 7.35
CA ASN A 32 17.32 -19.68 6.72
C ASN A 32 17.17 -18.30 6.09
N ILE A 33 17.52 -18.19 4.81
CA ILE A 33 17.44 -16.94 4.05
C ILE A 33 16.20 -16.99 3.16
N ILE A 34 15.28 -16.05 3.37
CA ILE A 34 14.11 -15.89 2.51
C ILE A 34 14.40 -14.81 1.44
N VAL A 35 14.08 -15.10 0.19
CA VAL A 35 14.26 -14.16 -0.93
C VAL A 35 12.89 -13.81 -1.49
N LEU A 36 12.57 -12.51 -1.47
CA LEU A 36 11.39 -11.93 -2.11
C LEU A 36 11.84 -11.21 -3.40
N ALA A 37 11.13 -11.39 -4.49
CA ALA A 37 11.39 -10.63 -5.73
C ALA A 37 10.25 -9.68 -6.05
N SER A 38 10.60 -8.45 -6.40
CA SER A 38 9.68 -7.38 -6.79
C SER A 38 10.30 -6.52 -7.89
N THR A 39 9.46 -5.81 -8.62
CA THR A 39 9.90 -4.82 -9.63
C THR A 39 10.28 -3.47 -9.04
N VAL A 40 9.94 -3.21 -7.76
CA VAL A 40 9.99 -1.90 -7.11
C VAL A 40 11.22 -1.73 -6.24
N ASP A 41 11.92 -0.61 -6.41
CA ASP A 41 13.09 -0.19 -5.63
C ASP A 41 12.70 0.52 -4.32
N ILE A 42 13.67 0.63 -3.39
CA ILE A 42 13.49 1.28 -2.08
C ILE A 42 14.40 2.52 -2.02
N PRO A 43 13.90 3.70 -2.41
CA PRO A 43 14.75 4.88 -2.59
C PRO A 43 15.04 5.65 -1.30
N ASN A 44 14.33 5.36 -0.20
CA ASN A 44 14.41 6.14 1.04
C ASN A 44 14.03 5.27 2.25
N PHE A 45 14.80 5.35 3.33
CA PHE A 45 14.63 4.55 4.55
C PHE A 45 14.01 5.35 5.72
N ASP A 46 13.63 6.62 5.48
CA ASP A 46 12.94 7.44 6.48
C ASP A 46 11.43 7.10 6.51
N PRO A 47 10.93 6.48 7.60
CA PRO A 47 9.53 6.04 7.69
C PRO A 47 8.55 7.22 7.85
N HIS A 48 9.04 8.42 8.16
CA HIS A 48 8.22 9.63 8.27
C HIS A 48 8.12 10.41 6.94
N VAL A 49 8.82 9.96 5.90
CA VAL A 49 8.88 10.64 4.59
C VAL A 49 8.45 9.72 3.46
N ALA A 50 8.96 8.49 3.43
CA ALA A 50 8.71 7.58 2.33
C ALA A 50 7.35 6.88 2.46
N THR A 51 6.71 6.68 1.30
CA THR A 51 5.46 5.95 1.15
C THR A 51 5.60 4.92 0.02
N GLY A 52 4.61 4.05 -0.14
CA GLY A 52 4.60 3.01 -1.16
C GLY A 52 4.96 1.62 -0.61
N TYR A 53 4.73 0.59 -1.42
CA TYR A 53 4.78 -0.80 -0.95
C TYR A 53 6.20 -1.28 -0.58
N ALA A 54 7.20 -0.97 -1.40
CA ALA A 54 8.56 -1.43 -1.16
C ALA A 54 9.21 -0.77 0.08
N PRO A 55 9.13 0.56 0.28
CA PRO A 55 9.53 1.17 1.54
C PRO A 55 8.76 0.61 2.75
N GLN A 56 7.46 0.35 2.62
CA GLN A 56 6.66 -0.22 3.70
C GLN A 56 7.08 -1.65 4.06
N TRP A 57 7.48 -2.48 3.08
CA TRP A 57 8.09 -3.76 3.38
C TRP A 57 9.35 -3.60 4.25
N LEU A 58 10.23 -2.65 3.89
CA LEU A 58 11.42 -2.35 4.69
C LEU A 58 11.03 -1.93 6.10
N PHE A 59 10.09 -0.98 6.23
CA PHE A 59 9.73 -0.42 7.54
C PHE A 59 9.10 -1.45 8.47
N ARG A 60 8.19 -2.29 7.98
CA ARG A 60 7.54 -3.35 8.78
C ARG A 60 8.49 -4.43 9.27
N ASN A 61 9.69 -4.52 8.72
CA ASN A 61 10.70 -5.48 9.12
C ASN A 61 11.84 -4.84 9.93
N THR A 62 12.02 -3.51 9.85
CA THR A 62 13.14 -2.81 10.51
C THR A 62 12.71 -1.79 11.57
N TYR A 63 11.44 -1.42 11.60
CA TYR A 63 10.83 -0.54 12.61
C TYR A 63 9.58 -1.20 13.18
N ASP A 64 9.08 -0.67 14.28
CA ASP A 64 7.77 -0.99 14.83
C ASP A 64 6.92 0.27 14.99
N GLY A 65 5.60 0.12 14.80
CA GLY A 65 4.60 1.09 15.23
C GLY A 65 4.04 0.75 16.60
N LEU A 66 3.20 1.62 17.15
CA LEU A 66 2.42 1.28 18.36
C LEU A 66 1.58 0.02 18.12
N LEU A 67 0.97 -0.07 16.96
CA LEU A 67 0.13 -1.20 16.53
C LEU A 67 0.63 -1.76 15.21
N ARG A 68 0.18 -2.97 14.90
CA ARG A 68 0.32 -3.67 13.62
C ARG A 68 -1.05 -3.89 13.00
N VAL A 69 -1.09 -4.26 11.73
CA VAL A 69 -2.32 -4.72 11.05
C VAL A 69 -2.14 -6.16 10.59
N VAL A 70 -3.09 -7.02 10.88
CA VAL A 70 -2.99 -8.46 10.59
C VAL A 70 -4.32 -9.04 10.11
N GLY A 71 -4.23 -10.11 9.33
CA GLY A 71 -5.36 -10.98 9.01
C GLY A 71 -6.27 -10.52 7.87
N THR A 72 -7.35 -11.29 7.70
CA THR A 72 -8.42 -11.06 6.73
C THR A 72 -9.75 -11.38 7.41
N PRO A 73 -10.60 -10.38 7.75
CA PRO A 73 -10.40 -8.94 7.55
C PRO A 73 -9.20 -8.38 8.33
N PRO A 74 -8.61 -7.26 7.87
CA PRO A 74 -7.50 -6.62 8.57
C PRO A 74 -7.96 -6.03 9.91
N VAL A 75 -7.23 -6.32 10.99
CA VAL A 75 -7.51 -5.78 12.32
C VAL A 75 -6.24 -5.23 12.97
N PRO A 76 -6.36 -4.17 13.81
CA PRO A 76 -5.25 -3.72 14.65
C PRO A 76 -4.83 -4.82 15.64
N ALA A 77 -3.51 -4.98 15.78
CA ALA A 77 -2.89 -5.94 16.71
C ALA A 77 -1.74 -5.27 17.49
N PRO A 78 -1.32 -5.80 18.64
CA PRO A 78 -0.18 -5.30 19.38
C PRO A 78 1.08 -5.18 18.53
N GLY A 79 1.75 -4.03 18.65
CA GLY A 79 3.10 -3.76 18.18
C GLY A 79 3.96 -3.39 19.38
N LEU A 80 4.54 -2.17 19.41
CA LEU A 80 5.21 -1.65 20.63
C LEU A 80 4.25 -1.48 21.81
N ALA A 81 2.98 -1.18 21.55
CA ALA A 81 1.96 -1.17 22.59
C ALA A 81 1.40 -2.59 22.78
N LYS A 82 1.58 -3.15 23.98
CA LYS A 82 0.98 -4.45 24.36
C LYS A 82 -0.50 -4.34 24.67
N SER A 83 -0.98 -3.15 25.05
CA SER A 83 -2.39 -2.85 25.34
C SER A 83 -2.67 -1.36 25.21
N TRP A 84 -3.95 -1.03 25.03
CA TRP A 84 -4.42 0.36 24.96
C TRP A 84 -5.85 0.47 25.49
N LYS A 85 -6.22 1.67 25.88
CA LYS A 85 -7.57 2.07 26.26
C LYS A 85 -7.86 3.48 25.77
N HIS A 86 -9.11 3.82 25.63
CA HIS A 86 -9.55 5.18 25.29
C HIS A 86 -10.60 5.68 26.29
N SER A 87 -10.75 7.01 26.36
CA SER A 87 -11.82 7.68 27.09
C SER A 87 -13.16 7.51 26.37
N ASP A 88 -14.26 7.66 27.09
CA ASP A 88 -15.63 7.50 26.56
C ASP A 88 -15.96 8.51 25.45
N ASP A 89 -15.36 9.70 25.50
CA ASP A 89 -15.49 10.75 24.49
C ASP A 89 -14.64 10.49 23.24
N GLY A 90 -13.81 9.44 23.23
CA GLY A 90 -12.94 9.07 22.12
C GLY A 90 -11.80 10.06 21.86
N LEU A 91 -11.52 10.99 22.78
CA LEU A 91 -10.49 12.01 22.61
C LEU A 91 -9.13 11.63 23.19
N THR A 92 -9.07 10.75 24.17
CA THR A 92 -7.82 10.38 24.83
C THR A 92 -7.57 8.89 24.74
N TYR A 93 -6.40 8.52 24.21
CA TYR A 93 -5.92 7.15 24.13
C TYR A 93 -4.68 6.98 25.00
N THR A 94 -4.63 5.91 25.78
CA THR A 94 -3.47 5.55 26.60
C THR A 94 -2.93 4.22 26.13
N PHE A 95 -1.64 4.16 25.82
CA PHE A 95 -0.93 2.98 25.33
C PHE A 95 0.12 2.54 26.36
N GLU A 96 0.16 1.24 26.69
CA GLU A 96 1.17 0.63 27.54
C GLU A 96 2.18 -0.11 26.65
N LEU A 97 3.45 0.32 26.67
CA LEU A 97 4.50 -0.26 25.86
C LEU A 97 5.00 -1.59 26.42
N ASP A 98 5.50 -2.45 25.51
CA ASP A 98 6.18 -3.69 25.91
C ASP A 98 7.62 -3.37 26.36
N SER A 99 7.95 -3.74 27.60
CA SER A 99 9.28 -3.51 28.19
C SER A 99 10.38 -4.38 27.56
N ALA A 100 10.04 -5.40 26.78
CA ALA A 100 11.01 -6.21 26.05
C ALA A 100 11.52 -5.52 24.78
N ALA A 101 10.80 -4.51 24.27
CA ALA A 101 11.14 -3.82 23.02
C ALA A 101 12.48 -3.06 23.12
N LYS A 102 13.37 -3.28 22.12
CA LYS A 102 14.69 -2.65 22.04
C LYS A 102 14.95 -2.16 20.63
N PHE A 103 15.65 -1.06 20.52
CA PHE A 103 16.22 -0.61 19.25
C PHE A 103 17.39 -1.48 18.81
N HIS A 104 17.81 -1.36 17.55
CA HIS A 104 18.92 -2.13 16.97
C HIS A 104 20.27 -1.89 17.65
N ASP A 105 20.43 -0.79 18.38
CA ASP A 105 21.61 -0.48 19.20
C ASP A 105 21.56 -1.13 20.61
N GLY A 106 20.48 -1.85 20.92
CA GLY A 106 20.24 -2.52 22.20
C GLY A 106 19.60 -1.63 23.27
N SER A 107 19.41 -0.33 23.02
CA SER A 107 18.72 0.56 23.96
C SER A 107 17.21 0.22 24.02
N PRO A 108 16.56 0.34 25.22
CA PRO A 108 15.15 0.08 25.35
C PRO A 108 14.31 1.14 24.63
N VAL A 109 13.21 0.71 24.02
CA VAL A 109 12.19 1.63 23.50
C VAL A 109 11.39 2.19 24.66
N LYS A 110 11.24 3.50 24.72
CA LYS A 110 10.53 4.23 25.78
C LYS A 110 9.44 5.13 25.22
N ALA A 111 8.51 5.55 26.08
CA ALA A 111 7.43 6.47 25.74
C ALA A 111 7.94 7.80 25.13
N LYS A 112 9.12 8.26 25.54
CA LYS A 112 9.78 9.46 24.96
C LYS A 112 10.16 9.28 23.48
N ASP A 113 10.48 8.08 23.04
CA ASP A 113 10.77 7.81 21.63
C ASP A 113 9.49 7.91 20.78
N VAL A 114 8.36 7.49 21.35
CA VAL A 114 7.03 7.62 20.72
C VAL A 114 6.65 9.10 20.60
N GLU A 115 6.74 9.87 21.71
CA GLU A 115 6.51 11.32 21.71
C GLU A 115 7.35 12.02 20.65
N TYR A 116 8.65 11.74 20.62
CA TYR A 116 9.58 12.30 19.62
C TYR A 116 9.18 11.95 18.19
N SER A 117 8.86 10.68 17.93
CA SER A 117 8.55 10.18 16.59
C SER A 117 7.29 10.84 16.01
N PHE A 118 6.23 10.96 16.82
CA PHE A 118 5.02 11.65 16.40
C PHE A 118 5.24 13.15 16.21
N ALA A 119 5.97 13.82 17.12
CA ALA A 119 6.30 15.23 16.96
C ALA A 119 7.11 15.46 15.67
N ARG A 120 8.11 14.62 15.37
CA ARG A 120 8.89 14.70 14.14
C ARG A 120 8.01 14.48 12.90
N LEU A 121 7.20 13.43 12.87
CA LEU A 121 6.29 13.13 11.76
C LEU A 121 5.37 14.33 11.44
N LEU A 122 4.75 14.90 12.47
CA LEU A 122 3.78 15.98 12.33
C LEU A 122 4.43 17.32 11.96
N ARG A 123 5.68 17.57 12.41
CA ARG A 123 6.48 18.73 12.00
C ARG A 123 6.92 18.64 10.55
N LEU A 124 7.33 17.45 10.07
CA LEU A 124 7.71 17.24 8.69
C LEU A 124 6.54 17.37 7.71
N LYS A 125 5.32 17.05 8.12
CA LYS A 125 4.11 17.09 7.28
C LYS A 125 4.27 16.30 5.97
N ARG A 126 5.01 15.21 6.01
CA ARG A 126 5.32 14.33 4.87
C ARG A 126 4.87 12.89 5.15
N GLY A 127 5.07 12.01 4.17
CA GLY A 127 4.77 10.59 4.36
C GLY A 127 3.37 10.36 4.90
N PRO A 128 3.20 9.56 5.97
CA PRO A 128 1.89 9.22 6.53
C PRO A 128 1.24 10.33 7.37
N ALA A 129 1.88 11.50 7.58
CA ALA A 129 1.35 12.58 8.41
C ALA A 129 -0.07 13.05 7.99
N TRP A 130 -0.39 12.98 6.69
CA TRP A 130 -1.70 13.39 6.18
C TRP A 130 -2.87 12.57 6.77
N MET A 131 -2.62 11.32 7.18
CA MET A 131 -3.66 10.41 7.71
C MET A 131 -4.25 10.91 9.03
N VAL A 132 -3.50 11.74 9.77
CA VAL A 132 -3.90 12.32 11.06
C VAL A 132 -3.93 13.85 11.02
N SER A 133 -3.90 14.44 9.83
CA SER A 133 -3.98 15.88 9.65
C SER A 133 -5.31 16.42 10.20
N GLY A 134 -5.26 17.50 11.00
CA GLY A 134 -6.43 18.05 11.68
C GLY A 134 -6.83 17.27 12.95
N ILE A 135 -6.32 16.08 13.15
CA ILE A 135 -6.61 15.21 14.32
C ILE A 135 -5.51 15.34 15.38
N LEU A 136 -4.26 15.28 14.95
CA LEU A 136 -3.08 15.39 15.83
C LEU A 136 -2.22 16.59 15.45
N ASP A 137 -1.49 17.13 16.43
CA ASP A 137 -0.36 18.05 16.25
C ASP A 137 0.87 17.59 17.04
N GLU A 138 1.96 18.33 16.96
CA GLU A 138 3.24 18.00 17.59
C GLU A 138 3.16 17.80 19.12
N ASN A 139 2.11 18.30 19.76
CA ASN A 139 1.90 18.20 21.20
C ASN A 139 0.87 17.14 21.61
N SER A 140 0.22 16.50 20.65
CA SER A 140 -0.88 15.56 20.87
C SER A 140 -0.43 14.25 21.52
N VAL A 141 0.85 13.87 21.39
CA VAL A 141 1.39 12.62 21.92
C VAL A 141 2.41 12.91 23.01
N LYS A 142 2.21 12.40 24.21
CA LYS A 142 3.03 12.65 25.39
C LYS A 142 3.44 11.37 26.11
N ALA A 143 4.68 11.32 26.55
CA ALA A 143 5.14 10.32 27.50
C ALA A 143 4.63 10.70 28.89
N THR A 144 3.67 9.96 29.40
CA THR A 144 3.10 10.16 30.75
C THR A 144 3.70 9.23 31.81
N GLY A 145 4.57 8.34 31.38
CA GLY A 145 5.42 7.46 32.17
C GLY A 145 6.54 6.92 31.29
N ASP A 146 7.48 6.14 31.86
CA ASP A 146 8.57 5.54 31.09
C ASP A 146 8.08 4.63 29.95
N MET A 147 6.97 3.91 30.20
CA MET A 147 6.36 2.93 29.30
C MET A 147 4.91 3.29 28.96
N THR A 148 4.42 4.44 29.34
CA THR A 148 3.04 4.88 29.11
C THR A 148 3.00 6.10 28.20
N VAL A 149 2.25 6.00 27.13
CA VAL A 149 2.03 7.07 26.15
C VAL A 149 0.56 7.49 26.21
N THR A 150 0.33 8.79 26.30
CA THR A 150 -1.02 9.36 26.16
C THR A 150 -1.09 10.16 24.84
N MET A 151 -2.12 9.88 24.07
CA MET A 151 -2.43 10.57 22.82
C MET A 151 -3.76 11.30 22.97
N THR A 152 -3.78 12.62 22.79
CA THR A 152 -4.98 13.45 22.88
C THR A 152 -5.34 13.99 21.50
N LEU A 153 -6.53 13.66 21.03
CA LEU A 153 -7.04 14.05 19.73
C LEU A 153 -7.73 15.43 19.83
N LYS A 154 -7.71 16.21 18.76
CA LYS A 154 -8.43 17.48 18.66
C LYS A 154 -9.94 17.29 18.49
N GLN A 155 -10.34 16.17 17.93
CA GLN A 155 -11.72 15.72 17.73
C GLN A 155 -11.77 14.20 17.68
N PRO A 156 -12.92 13.56 17.93
CA PRO A 156 -13.06 12.11 17.82
C PRO A 156 -12.65 11.63 16.43
N PHE A 157 -11.91 10.53 16.38
CA PHE A 157 -11.43 9.95 15.12
C PHE A 157 -11.41 8.42 15.23
N ALA A 158 -12.51 7.79 14.83
CA ALA A 158 -12.70 6.35 14.91
C ALA A 158 -11.65 5.52 14.13
N PRO A 159 -11.09 5.99 12.99
CA PRO A 159 -10.04 5.27 12.25
C PRO A 159 -8.68 5.19 12.95
N LEU A 160 -8.46 5.89 14.08
CA LEU A 160 -7.14 6.05 14.70
C LEU A 160 -6.34 4.73 14.77
N LEU A 161 -6.95 3.69 15.34
CA LEU A 161 -6.25 2.41 15.55
C LEU A 161 -5.86 1.72 14.22
N SER A 162 -6.59 1.98 13.14
CA SER A 162 -6.27 1.48 11.80
C SER A 162 -5.16 2.27 11.12
N VAL A 163 -4.96 3.54 11.53
CA VAL A 163 -3.91 4.43 11.00
C VAL A 163 -2.57 4.20 11.69
N LEU A 164 -2.57 3.92 13.00
CA LEU A 164 -1.33 3.76 13.80
C LEU A 164 -0.32 2.74 13.27
N PRO A 165 -0.69 1.64 12.56
CA PRO A 165 0.26 0.73 11.92
C PRO A 165 1.17 1.37 10.85
N TRP A 166 0.89 2.60 10.42
CA TRP A 166 1.70 3.39 9.48
C TRP A 166 2.64 4.37 10.17
N MET A 167 2.53 4.54 11.50
CA MET A 167 3.29 5.49 12.32
C MET A 167 4.43 4.76 13.03
N PHE A 168 5.57 4.64 12.36
CA PHE A 168 6.74 3.93 12.90
C PHE A 168 7.52 4.77 13.90
N ILE A 169 8.09 4.11 14.91
CA ILE A 169 8.85 4.74 15.97
C ILE A 169 10.34 4.65 15.66
N VAL A 170 11.03 5.79 15.75
CA VAL A 170 12.47 5.90 15.53
C VAL A 170 13.21 6.04 16.86
N ASN A 171 14.46 5.59 16.92
CA ASN A 171 15.35 5.84 18.04
C ASN A 171 15.64 7.36 18.13
N SER A 172 14.99 7.99 19.09
CA SER A 172 15.00 9.45 19.25
C SER A 172 16.39 10.00 19.47
N LYS A 173 17.23 9.30 20.26
CA LYS A 173 18.62 9.71 20.56
C LYS A 173 19.48 9.65 19.31
N LEU A 174 19.35 8.58 18.53
CA LEU A 174 20.15 8.40 17.32
C LEU A 174 19.78 9.42 16.24
N VAL A 175 18.47 9.68 16.05
CA VAL A 175 18.00 10.68 15.07
C VAL A 175 18.37 12.09 15.53
N GLU A 176 18.21 12.43 16.81
CA GLU A 176 18.58 13.75 17.34
C GLU A 176 20.08 14.02 17.23
N ALA A 177 20.93 13.01 17.47
CA ALA A 177 22.38 13.11 17.27
C ALA A 177 22.79 13.38 15.80
N ASN A 178 21.93 13.03 14.85
CA ASN A 178 22.13 13.21 13.42
C ASN A 178 21.12 14.19 12.79
N LYS A 179 20.51 15.05 13.61
CA LYS A 179 19.36 15.89 13.21
C LYS A 179 19.66 16.83 12.05
N GLY A 180 20.88 17.42 12.04
CA GLY A 180 21.24 18.43 11.06
C GLY A 180 20.24 19.59 11.04
N SER A 181 20.07 20.21 9.87
CA SER A 181 19.07 21.27 9.63
C SER A 181 17.75 20.74 9.06
N ASP A 182 17.62 19.43 8.87
CA ASP A 182 16.53 18.78 8.14
C ASP A 182 15.76 17.73 8.97
N ASP A 183 15.83 17.82 10.29
CA ASP A 183 15.22 16.85 11.21
C ASP A 183 15.69 15.40 10.99
N GLY A 184 16.95 15.22 10.57
CA GLY A 184 17.57 13.91 10.37
C GLY A 184 17.15 13.20 9.09
N GLN A 185 16.54 13.89 8.11
CA GLN A 185 16.13 13.28 6.85
C GLN A 185 17.33 12.79 6.04
N ALA A 186 18.42 13.56 5.97
CA ALA A 186 19.65 13.16 5.28
C ALA A 186 20.26 11.89 5.89
N TYR A 187 20.21 11.76 7.21
CA TYR A 187 20.68 10.55 7.91
C TYR A 187 19.80 9.34 7.58
N LEU A 188 18.46 9.48 7.75
CA LEU A 188 17.50 8.40 7.55
C LEU A 188 17.26 8.06 6.07
N LEU A 189 17.77 8.85 5.13
CA LEU A 189 17.71 8.51 3.70
C LEU A 189 18.32 7.12 3.41
N ALA A 190 19.39 6.75 4.13
CA ALA A 190 20.15 5.52 3.93
C ALA A 190 20.46 4.75 5.22
N ASN A 191 19.97 5.19 6.38
CA ASN A 191 20.21 4.55 7.67
C ASN A 191 18.91 4.18 8.37
N ILE A 192 18.91 3.09 9.13
CA ILE A 192 17.79 2.59 9.91
C ILE A 192 18.01 2.94 11.38
N ALA A 193 17.00 3.53 12.02
CA ALA A 193 16.98 3.85 13.45
C ALA A 193 15.77 3.16 14.13
N GLY A 194 15.59 1.86 13.87
CA GLY A 194 14.40 1.11 14.24
C GLY A 194 14.61 0.07 15.35
N SER A 195 13.49 -0.59 15.67
CA SER A 195 13.34 -1.63 16.70
C SER A 195 12.84 -2.96 16.14
N GLY A 196 12.61 -3.02 14.81
CA GLY A 196 12.07 -4.21 14.14
C GLY A 196 12.98 -5.43 14.23
N ALA A 197 12.42 -6.59 13.90
CA ALA A 197 13.10 -7.88 14.02
C ALA A 197 14.36 -8.01 13.17
N PHE A 198 14.51 -7.17 12.14
CA PHE A 198 15.65 -7.16 11.25
C PHE A 198 16.30 -5.78 11.18
N LYS A 199 17.61 -5.78 10.98
CA LYS A 199 18.40 -4.57 10.67
C LYS A 199 18.95 -4.66 9.25
N MET A 200 19.30 -3.51 8.66
CA MET A 200 19.95 -3.47 7.36
C MET A 200 21.29 -4.19 7.40
N GLY A 201 21.47 -5.15 6.51
CA GLY A 201 22.74 -5.76 6.18
C GLY A 201 23.38 -5.03 5.01
N ARG A 202 22.99 -5.39 3.80
CA ARG A 202 23.52 -4.81 2.56
C ARG A 202 22.42 -4.11 1.78
N ALA A 203 22.67 -2.88 1.35
CA ALA A 203 21.80 -2.14 0.44
C ALA A 203 22.56 -1.88 -0.86
N LYS A 204 21.98 -2.31 -1.99
CA LYS A 204 22.47 -2.07 -3.34
C LYS A 204 21.31 -1.59 -4.19
N PRO A 205 21.07 -0.27 -4.26
CA PRO A 205 19.95 0.28 -5.03
C PRO A 205 19.90 -0.25 -6.46
N GLY A 206 18.70 -0.58 -6.94
CA GLY A 206 18.48 -1.18 -8.24
C GLY A 206 18.78 -2.69 -8.34
N ASP A 207 19.29 -3.33 -7.30
CA ASP A 207 19.62 -4.76 -7.28
C ASP A 207 18.98 -5.49 -6.08
N LEU A 208 19.40 -5.16 -4.84
CA LEU A 208 18.88 -5.85 -3.66
C LEU A 208 19.02 -5.05 -2.35
N TYR A 209 18.18 -5.43 -1.37
CA TYR A 209 18.27 -5.03 0.03
C TYR A 209 18.23 -6.27 0.91
N GLU A 210 19.27 -6.45 1.71
CA GLU A 210 19.43 -7.57 2.64
C GLU A 210 19.15 -7.11 4.06
N LEU A 211 18.25 -7.79 4.73
CA LEU A 211 17.93 -7.61 6.14
C LEU A 211 18.47 -8.80 6.92
N ILE A 212 19.10 -8.54 8.05
CA ILE A 212 19.69 -9.57 8.95
C ILE A 212 18.93 -9.54 10.26
N ARG A 213 18.46 -10.70 10.74
CA ARG A 213 17.75 -10.80 12.00
C ARG A 213 18.61 -10.27 13.16
N VAL A 214 17.99 -9.47 14.03
CA VAL A 214 18.64 -8.92 15.22
C VAL A 214 18.85 -10.06 16.22
N LYS A 215 20.06 -10.16 16.77
CA LYS A 215 20.33 -11.14 17.83
C LYS A 215 19.51 -10.75 19.06
N ASP A 216 18.89 -11.74 19.70
CA ASP A 216 18.03 -11.54 20.87
C ASP A 216 16.84 -10.59 20.59
N ASP A 217 16.32 -10.66 19.35
CA ASP A 217 15.12 -9.97 18.91
C ASP A 217 13.94 -10.25 19.85
N TRP A 218 13.21 -9.20 20.22
CA TRP A 218 12.07 -9.30 21.15
C TRP A 218 10.79 -9.86 20.49
N HIS A 219 10.72 -9.91 19.14
CA HIS A 219 9.64 -10.55 18.41
C HIS A 219 9.72 -12.07 18.56
N LYS A 220 8.55 -12.71 18.67
CA LYS A 220 8.46 -14.15 18.86
C LYS A 220 7.90 -14.83 17.60
N GLY A 221 8.59 -15.87 17.13
CA GLY A 221 8.15 -16.69 16.01
C GLY A 221 9.11 -16.68 14.83
N GLY A 222 8.81 -17.52 13.85
CA GLY A 222 9.59 -17.70 12.65
C GLY A 222 11.01 -18.25 12.87
N ASN A 223 11.65 -18.62 11.78
CA ASN A 223 13.02 -19.11 11.82
C ASN A 223 13.93 -18.44 10.77
N ILE A 224 13.51 -17.29 10.23
CA ILE A 224 14.25 -16.58 9.18
C ILE A 224 15.44 -15.84 9.80
N ASP A 225 16.64 -16.13 9.35
CA ASP A 225 17.88 -15.47 9.77
C ASP A 225 18.20 -14.21 8.94
N ALA A 226 17.79 -14.21 7.67
CA ALA A 226 17.95 -13.07 6.77
C ALA A 226 16.84 -13.03 5.72
N ALA A 227 16.50 -11.82 5.28
CA ALA A 227 15.55 -11.57 4.21
C ALA A 227 16.18 -10.73 3.11
N ILE A 228 15.95 -11.10 1.85
CA ILE A 228 16.44 -10.36 0.70
C ILE A 228 15.26 -9.86 -0.12
N TRP A 229 15.14 -8.55 -0.29
CA TRP A 229 14.30 -7.93 -1.30
C TRP A 229 15.14 -7.76 -2.57
N LYS A 230 14.87 -8.62 -3.56
CA LYS A 230 15.58 -8.63 -4.83
C LYS A 230 14.78 -7.89 -5.89
N ILE A 231 15.43 -6.96 -6.59
CA ILE A 231 14.79 -6.21 -7.67
C ILE A 231 14.95 -6.98 -8.96
N VAL A 232 13.82 -7.42 -9.52
CA VAL A 232 13.74 -8.14 -10.79
C VAL A 232 12.69 -7.45 -11.66
N ARG A 233 13.13 -6.74 -12.71
CA ARG A 233 12.25 -5.88 -13.51
C ARG A 233 11.24 -6.65 -14.35
N GLU A 234 11.57 -7.89 -14.74
CA GLU A 234 10.77 -8.72 -15.63
C GLU A 234 10.02 -9.81 -14.84
N ALA A 235 8.68 -9.77 -14.87
CA ALA A 235 7.84 -10.75 -14.16
C ALA A 235 8.10 -12.19 -14.60
N ALA A 236 8.31 -12.44 -15.89
CA ALA A 236 8.66 -13.78 -16.40
C ALA A 236 9.99 -14.30 -15.83
N THR A 237 10.98 -13.43 -15.61
CA THR A 237 12.24 -13.80 -14.95
C THR A 237 11.97 -14.16 -13.49
N THR A 238 11.18 -13.36 -12.77
CA THR A 238 10.77 -13.66 -11.37
C THR A 238 10.07 -15.02 -11.28
N ARG A 239 9.16 -15.31 -12.22
CA ARG A 239 8.48 -16.61 -12.31
C ARG A 239 9.47 -17.78 -12.46
N LEU A 240 10.44 -17.67 -13.38
CA LEU A 240 11.45 -18.71 -13.59
C LEU A 240 12.36 -18.90 -12.37
N MET A 241 12.75 -17.83 -11.69
CA MET A 241 13.52 -17.89 -10.45
C MET A 241 12.75 -18.59 -9.33
N LEU A 242 11.44 -18.32 -9.20
CA LEU A 242 10.58 -19.02 -8.25
C LEU A 242 10.52 -20.53 -8.54
N GLN A 243 10.35 -20.91 -9.81
CA GLN A 243 10.32 -22.32 -10.22
C GLN A 243 11.62 -23.06 -9.87
N ARG A 244 12.77 -22.40 -10.02
CA ARG A 244 14.10 -22.95 -9.68
C ARG A 244 14.42 -22.92 -8.19
N GLY A 245 13.59 -22.25 -7.36
CA GLY A 245 13.85 -22.08 -5.93
C GLY A 245 14.89 -21.01 -5.59
N GLU A 246 15.26 -20.16 -6.54
CA GLU A 246 16.16 -19.00 -6.34
C GLU A 246 15.44 -17.84 -5.61
N VAL A 247 14.11 -17.84 -5.67
CA VAL A 247 13.20 -16.89 -4.99
C VAL A 247 12.16 -17.70 -4.24
N HIS A 248 11.83 -17.24 -3.02
CA HIS A 248 10.84 -17.89 -2.16
C HIS A 248 9.45 -17.27 -2.30
N ILE A 249 9.38 -15.96 -2.53
CA ILE A 249 8.12 -15.23 -2.72
C ILE A 249 8.27 -14.32 -3.94
N ALA A 250 7.41 -14.49 -4.92
CA ALA A 250 7.32 -13.67 -6.12
C ALA A 250 6.14 -12.70 -6.02
N LEU A 251 6.44 -11.42 -6.09
CA LEU A 251 5.49 -10.31 -6.14
C LEU A 251 5.38 -9.78 -7.57
N ASP A 252 4.40 -8.93 -7.83
CA ASP A 252 4.23 -8.19 -9.08
C ASP A 252 4.13 -9.07 -10.35
N LEU A 253 3.58 -10.30 -10.20
CA LEU A 253 3.32 -11.22 -11.30
C LEU A 253 2.06 -10.82 -12.08
N PHE A 254 2.06 -11.07 -13.39
CA PHE A 254 0.89 -10.90 -14.23
C PHE A 254 -0.02 -12.14 -14.20
N ALA A 255 -1.21 -12.03 -14.80
CA ALA A 255 -2.17 -13.12 -14.85
C ALA A 255 -1.62 -14.36 -15.62
N GLU A 256 -0.93 -14.12 -16.72
CA GLU A 256 -0.26 -15.14 -17.52
C GLU A 256 0.86 -15.87 -16.75
N ASP A 257 1.62 -15.15 -15.90
CA ASP A 257 2.62 -15.80 -15.04
C ASP A 257 1.97 -16.70 -13.99
N MET A 258 0.87 -16.23 -13.40
CA MET A 258 0.10 -17.02 -12.43
C MET A 258 -0.51 -18.26 -13.08
N GLU A 259 -0.98 -18.18 -14.32
CA GLU A 259 -1.50 -19.35 -15.04
C GLU A 259 -0.36 -20.32 -15.41
N ALA A 260 0.79 -19.81 -15.85
CA ALA A 260 1.98 -20.63 -16.13
C ALA A 260 2.54 -21.34 -14.89
N LEU A 261 2.22 -20.87 -13.69
CA LEU A 261 2.59 -21.51 -12.42
C LEU A 261 1.58 -22.56 -11.94
N LYS A 262 0.46 -22.74 -12.65
CA LYS A 262 -0.56 -23.73 -12.28
C LYS A 262 -0.01 -25.15 -12.37
N GLY A 263 -0.10 -25.90 -11.27
CA GLY A 263 0.39 -27.27 -11.18
C GLY A 263 1.92 -27.43 -11.16
N VAL A 264 2.68 -26.34 -11.09
CA VAL A 264 4.14 -26.40 -10.94
C VAL A 264 4.47 -26.95 -9.55
N PRO A 265 5.31 -28.01 -9.44
CA PRO A 265 5.69 -28.60 -8.16
C PRO A 265 6.33 -27.58 -7.21
N HIS A 266 6.02 -27.69 -5.93
CA HIS A 266 6.55 -26.82 -4.87
C HIS A 266 6.23 -25.33 -5.02
N VAL A 267 5.18 -24.97 -5.77
CA VAL A 267 4.70 -23.59 -5.91
C VAL A 267 3.26 -23.48 -5.46
N VAL A 268 3.01 -22.55 -4.55
CA VAL A 268 1.67 -22.16 -4.08
C VAL A 268 1.30 -20.83 -4.71
N ARG A 269 0.12 -20.75 -5.33
CA ARG A 269 -0.43 -19.54 -5.90
C ARG A 269 -1.47 -18.95 -4.95
N ILE A 270 -1.35 -17.67 -4.64
CA ILE A 270 -2.33 -16.90 -3.86
C ILE A 270 -2.92 -15.86 -4.78
N MET A 271 -4.23 -15.98 -5.01
CA MET A 271 -5.03 -15.00 -5.74
C MET A 271 -6.23 -14.67 -4.86
N LYS A 272 -6.15 -13.57 -4.13
CA LYS A 272 -7.18 -13.13 -3.17
C LYS A 272 -7.55 -11.68 -3.42
N PRO A 273 -8.82 -11.30 -3.18
CA PRO A 273 -9.19 -9.89 -3.18
C PRO A 273 -8.30 -9.12 -2.21
N ASP A 274 -7.71 -8.04 -2.69
CA ASP A 274 -7.18 -6.99 -1.85
C ASP A 274 -8.08 -5.75 -1.97
N TYR A 275 -7.69 -4.64 -1.34
CA TYR A 275 -8.51 -3.43 -1.42
C TYR A 275 -8.13 -2.53 -2.60
N ARG A 276 -7.33 -3.03 -3.55
CA ARG A 276 -6.94 -2.28 -4.75
C ARG A 276 -8.09 -2.25 -5.74
N SER A 277 -8.73 -1.08 -5.87
CA SER A 277 -9.82 -0.82 -6.79
C SER A 277 -9.35 -0.05 -8.02
N PHE A 278 -10.05 -0.23 -9.11
CA PHE A 278 -9.91 0.57 -10.32
C PHE A 278 -11.22 1.29 -10.63
N THR A 279 -11.11 2.61 -10.81
CA THR A 279 -12.24 3.47 -11.17
C THR A 279 -11.88 4.38 -12.34
N ILE A 280 -12.91 4.85 -13.05
CA ILE A 280 -12.78 5.96 -13.99
C ILE A 280 -13.56 7.14 -13.41
N LYS A 281 -12.85 8.12 -12.88
CA LYS A 281 -13.43 9.34 -12.29
C LYS A 281 -13.91 10.29 -13.38
N MET A 282 -14.98 11.00 -13.11
CA MET A 282 -15.59 11.98 -13.99
C MET A 282 -15.38 13.41 -13.48
N ASN A 283 -15.13 14.36 -14.37
CA ASN A 283 -15.08 15.77 -14.02
C ASN A 283 -16.48 16.30 -13.73
N THR A 284 -16.92 16.14 -12.48
CA THR A 284 -18.27 16.54 -12.03
C THR A 284 -18.45 18.04 -11.88
N ALA A 285 -17.37 18.81 -11.94
CA ALA A 285 -17.39 20.25 -11.69
C ALA A 285 -17.45 21.08 -12.97
N LYS A 286 -17.10 20.51 -14.14
CA LYS A 286 -17.00 21.27 -15.39
C LYS A 286 -17.39 20.44 -16.61
N GLY A 287 -17.79 21.13 -17.67
CA GLY A 287 -18.11 20.54 -18.97
C GLY A 287 -19.38 19.68 -18.96
N PRO A 288 -19.56 18.81 -19.97
CA PRO A 288 -20.78 17.99 -20.08
C PRO A 288 -21.00 17.07 -18.88
N LEU A 289 -19.92 16.58 -18.24
CA LEU A 289 -20.01 15.67 -17.09
C LEU A 289 -20.42 16.36 -15.77
N ALA A 290 -20.62 17.68 -15.74
CA ALA A 290 -21.30 18.35 -14.64
C ALA A 290 -22.79 17.92 -14.55
N ASP A 291 -23.38 17.49 -15.68
CA ASP A 291 -24.74 16.96 -15.72
C ASP A 291 -24.82 15.53 -15.16
N LYS A 292 -25.48 15.37 -14.00
CA LYS A 292 -25.68 14.09 -13.33
C LYS A 292 -26.39 13.05 -14.21
N ASN A 293 -27.37 13.49 -15.04
CA ASN A 293 -28.09 12.56 -15.93
C ASN A 293 -27.15 12.01 -17.02
N LEU A 294 -26.24 12.83 -17.56
CA LEU A 294 -25.26 12.35 -18.51
C LEU A 294 -24.30 11.34 -17.85
N ARG A 295 -23.84 11.60 -16.61
CA ARG A 295 -22.99 10.66 -15.89
C ARG A 295 -23.70 9.32 -15.66
N LYS A 296 -24.99 9.35 -15.26
CA LYS A 296 -25.83 8.14 -15.13
C LYS A 296 -26.00 7.40 -16.48
N ALA A 297 -26.22 8.15 -17.55
CA ALA A 297 -26.32 7.56 -18.88
C ALA A 297 -25.05 6.81 -19.28
N ILE A 298 -23.89 7.44 -19.06
CA ILE A 298 -22.56 6.83 -19.34
C ILE A 298 -22.34 5.61 -18.44
N SER A 299 -22.66 5.70 -17.15
CA SER A 299 -22.52 4.57 -16.21
C SER A 299 -23.40 3.37 -16.61
N TYR A 300 -24.60 3.59 -17.15
CA TYR A 300 -25.42 2.51 -17.69
C TYR A 300 -24.97 2.02 -19.07
N ALA A 301 -24.32 2.85 -19.89
CA ALA A 301 -23.81 2.43 -21.19
C ALA A 301 -22.52 1.60 -21.08
N PHE A 302 -21.75 1.78 -20.00
CA PHE A 302 -20.44 1.16 -19.85
C PHE A 302 -20.51 -0.36 -19.80
N ASN A 303 -19.61 -1.03 -20.57
CA ASN A 303 -19.56 -2.49 -20.63
C ASN A 303 -18.66 -3.05 -19.51
N TYR A 304 -19.26 -3.23 -18.32
CA TYR A 304 -18.58 -3.79 -17.14
C TYR A 304 -18.09 -5.23 -17.34
N GLN A 305 -18.81 -6.02 -18.15
CA GLN A 305 -18.41 -7.40 -18.41
C GLN A 305 -17.11 -7.45 -19.24
N ALA A 306 -17.03 -6.65 -20.30
CA ALA A 306 -15.80 -6.55 -21.10
C ALA A 306 -14.61 -6.05 -20.25
N MET A 307 -14.87 -5.12 -19.32
CA MET A 307 -13.85 -4.68 -18.38
C MET A 307 -13.38 -5.80 -17.46
N LEU A 308 -14.31 -6.56 -16.88
CA LEU A 308 -14.01 -7.71 -16.03
C LEU A 308 -13.22 -8.77 -16.79
N ASP A 309 -13.64 -9.09 -18.02
CA ASP A 309 -12.97 -10.10 -18.85
C ASP A 309 -11.52 -9.70 -19.20
N ALA A 310 -11.29 -8.40 -19.42
CA ALA A 310 -9.96 -7.86 -19.68
C ALA A 310 -9.07 -7.80 -18.42
N ALA A 311 -9.66 -7.79 -17.22
CA ALA A 311 -8.95 -7.64 -15.94
C ALA A 311 -8.67 -8.97 -15.23
N GLN A 312 -9.16 -10.10 -15.74
CA GLN A 312 -9.07 -11.41 -15.05
C GLN A 312 -7.62 -11.73 -14.59
N PRO A 313 -7.42 -12.24 -13.36
CA PRO A 313 -8.43 -12.50 -12.33
C PRO A 313 -8.82 -11.23 -11.55
N ALA A 314 -10.11 -10.90 -11.56
CA ALA A 314 -10.69 -9.73 -10.91
C ALA A 314 -12.15 -9.99 -10.52
N GLN A 315 -12.76 -9.07 -9.79
CA GLN A 315 -14.20 -9.02 -9.53
C GLN A 315 -14.75 -7.61 -9.76
N LEU A 316 -16.01 -7.49 -10.15
CA LEU A 316 -16.65 -6.18 -10.30
C LEU A 316 -16.81 -5.49 -8.94
N MET A 317 -16.56 -4.20 -8.91
CA MET A 317 -16.85 -3.37 -7.73
C MET A 317 -18.36 -3.29 -7.48
N GLN A 318 -18.72 -3.23 -6.20
CA GLN A 318 -20.09 -3.01 -5.71
C GLN A 318 -20.20 -1.61 -5.06
N GLY A 319 -19.76 -0.58 -5.80
CA GLY A 319 -19.73 0.81 -5.34
C GLY A 319 -18.33 1.28 -4.95
N PRO A 320 -18.23 2.38 -4.19
CA PRO A 320 -16.96 3.03 -3.89
C PRO A 320 -16.06 2.26 -2.90
N LEU A 321 -16.64 1.43 -2.01
CA LEU A 321 -15.84 0.66 -1.04
C LEU A 321 -15.44 -0.71 -1.59
N PRO A 322 -14.20 -1.16 -1.33
CA PRO A 322 -13.76 -2.52 -1.65
C PRO A 322 -14.56 -3.59 -0.92
N THR A 323 -14.83 -4.70 -1.58
CA THR A 323 -15.51 -5.86 -1.00
C THR A 323 -14.79 -6.38 0.24
N GLY A 324 -15.53 -6.58 1.33
CA GLY A 324 -15.02 -7.10 2.60
C GLY A 324 -14.39 -6.03 3.51
N MET A 325 -14.39 -4.76 3.10
CA MET A 325 -14.05 -3.65 4.00
C MET A 325 -15.18 -3.43 5.02
N PHE A 326 -14.83 -2.95 6.21
CA PHE A 326 -15.81 -2.53 7.22
C PHE A 326 -16.83 -1.56 6.62
N GLY A 327 -18.12 -1.73 6.89
CA GLY A 327 -19.18 -0.88 6.35
C GLY A 327 -19.50 -1.08 4.87
N PHE A 328 -18.86 -2.02 4.17
CA PHE A 328 -19.21 -2.39 2.81
C PHE A 328 -20.66 -2.87 2.72
N ASP A 329 -21.42 -2.33 1.76
CA ASP A 329 -22.80 -2.74 1.51
C ASP A 329 -22.89 -3.72 0.34
N LYS A 330 -23.10 -5.00 0.66
CA LYS A 330 -23.23 -6.07 -0.35
C LYS A 330 -24.54 -5.98 -1.16
N ASP A 331 -25.54 -5.28 -0.64
CA ASP A 331 -26.88 -5.16 -1.24
C ASP A 331 -27.07 -3.84 -2.01
N LEU A 332 -26.01 -3.01 -2.08
CA LEU A 332 -26.01 -1.73 -2.79
C LEU A 332 -26.34 -1.94 -4.27
N LYS A 333 -27.34 -1.21 -4.76
CA LYS A 333 -27.66 -1.18 -6.20
C LYS A 333 -26.69 -0.29 -6.95
N VAL A 334 -25.89 -0.88 -7.81
CA VAL A 334 -24.89 -0.18 -8.62
C VAL A 334 -25.19 -0.26 -10.10
N TYR A 335 -24.53 0.59 -10.87
CA TYR A 335 -24.65 0.56 -12.33
C TYR A 335 -24.10 -0.75 -12.89
N ARG A 336 -24.85 -1.28 -13.87
CA ARG A 336 -24.44 -2.36 -14.78
C ARG A 336 -24.96 -1.99 -16.16
N GLN A 337 -24.37 -2.55 -17.21
CA GLN A 337 -24.76 -2.19 -18.56
C GLN A 337 -26.28 -2.42 -18.80
N ASP A 338 -26.94 -1.35 -19.17
CA ASP A 338 -28.37 -1.31 -19.49
C ASP A 338 -28.61 -0.17 -20.48
N MET A 339 -28.67 -0.52 -21.77
CA MET A 339 -28.74 0.48 -22.84
C MET A 339 -30.06 1.23 -22.89
N ASP A 340 -31.16 0.64 -22.39
CA ASP A 340 -32.46 1.32 -22.33
C ASP A 340 -32.40 2.42 -21.26
N LYS A 341 -31.87 2.12 -20.06
CA LYS A 341 -31.65 3.14 -19.05
C LYS A 341 -30.60 4.17 -19.48
N ALA A 342 -29.55 3.76 -20.17
CA ALA A 342 -28.58 4.70 -20.71
C ALA A 342 -29.23 5.75 -21.62
N LYS A 343 -30.09 5.33 -22.53
CA LYS A 343 -30.86 6.23 -23.43
C LYS A 343 -31.89 7.07 -22.66
N GLU A 344 -32.55 6.47 -21.66
CA GLU A 344 -33.51 7.18 -20.79
C GLU A 344 -32.83 8.36 -20.06
N TYR A 345 -31.66 8.11 -19.44
CA TYR A 345 -30.91 9.15 -18.72
C TYR A 345 -30.28 10.16 -19.68
N LEU A 346 -29.81 9.73 -20.86
CA LEU A 346 -29.30 10.64 -21.88
C LEU A 346 -30.39 11.62 -22.33
N ALA A 347 -31.60 11.13 -22.56
CA ALA A 347 -32.76 11.96 -22.94
C ALA A 347 -33.13 13.00 -21.87
N LYS A 348 -32.83 12.74 -20.59
CA LYS A 348 -33.03 13.66 -19.45
C LYS A 348 -31.89 14.65 -19.28
N SER A 349 -30.76 14.45 -19.95
CA SER A 349 -29.61 15.32 -19.86
C SER A 349 -29.73 16.55 -20.75
N ALA A 350 -28.94 17.58 -20.45
CA ALA A 350 -28.79 18.73 -21.34
C ALA A 350 -28.06 18.38 -22.66
N HIS A 351 -27.54 17.18 -22.77
CA HIS A 351 -26.69 16.68 -23.87
C HIS A 351 -27.35 15.51 -24.62
N LYS A 352 -28.68 15.47 -24.69
CA LYS A 352 -29.48 14.35 -25.20
C LYS A 352 -29.15 13.86 -26.60
N ASP A 353 -28.59 14.73 -27.46
CA ASP A 353 -28.31 14.42 -28.85
C ASP A 353 -26.88 13.87 -29.07
N GLY A 354 -26.05 13.89 -28.04
CA GLY A 354 -24.64 13.56 -28.19
C GLY A 354 -23.90 14.51 -29.14
N GLY A 355 -23.05 13.98 -30.02
CA GLY A 355 -22.36 14.76 -31.09
C GLY A 355 -21.16 15.56 -30.62
N PHE A 356 -20.63 15.31 -29.41
CA PHE A 356 -19.47 15.97 -28.84
C PHE A 356 -18.34 14.99 -28.52
N THR A 357 -17.18 15.53 -28.17
CA THR A 357 -16.01 14.73 -27.80
C THR A 357 -15.66 14.98 -26.33
N LEU A 358 -15.50 13.90 -25.56
CA LEU A 358 -14.93 13.90 -24.22
C LEU A 358 -13.46 13.46 -24.26
N SER A 359 -12.72 13.75 -23.22
CA SER A 359 -11.30 13.40 -23.09
C SER A 359 -11.07 12.51 -21.88
N LEU A 360 -10.12 11.55 -21.99
CA LEU A 360 -9.72 10.67 -20.90
C LEU A 360 -8.19 10.67 -20.77
N MET A 361 -7.66 10.92 -19.57
CA MET A 361 -6.26 10.68 -19.25
C MET A 361 -6.09 9.37 -18.47
N TYR A 362 -5.01 8.64 -18.77
CA TYR A 362 -4.62 7.43 -18.07
C TYR A 362 -3.10 7.31 -17.96
N ALA A 363 -2.61 6.50 -17.01
CA ALA A 363 -1.18 6.34 -16.78
C ALA A 363 -0.51 5.53 -17.89
N ALA A 364 0.42 6.16 -18.63
CA ALA A 364 1.19 5.52 -19.69
C ALA A 364 1.99 4.33 -19.16
N GLY A 365 2.00 3.22 -19.91
CA GLY A 365 2.65 1.98 -19.54
C GLY A 365 1.75 1.00 -18.78
N TYR A 366 0.52 1.40 -18.42
CA TYR A 366 -0.47 0.50 -17.81
C TYR A 366 -1.44 -0.03 -18.89
N GLU A 367 -1.12 -1.20 -19.44
CA GLU A 367 -1.90 -1.78 -20.55
C GLU A 367 -3.37 -2.06 -20.19
N ASN A 368 -3.68 -2.41 -18.94
CA ASN A 368 -5.05 -2.58 -18.51
C ASN A 368 -5.84 -1.27 -18.58
N GLU A 369 -5.27 -0.15 -18.14
CA GLU A 369 -5.93 1.17 -18.22
C GLU A 369 -6.22 1.55 -19.68
N LYS A 370 -5.28 1.27 -20.59
CA LYS A 370 -5.49 1.46 -22.02
C LYS A 370 -6.66 0.62 -22.57
N ARG A 371 -6.74 -0.66 -22.19
CA ARG A 371 -7.84 -1.55 -22.61
C ARG A 371 -9.18 -1.02 -22.10
N TRP A 372 -9.25 -0.56 -20.86
CA TRP A 372 -10.47 -0.02 -20.28
C TRP A 372 -10.87 1.33 -20.91
N ALA A 373 -9.89 2.15 -21.30
CA ALA A 373 -10.14 3.36 -22.07
C ALA A 373 -10.79 3.04 -23.43
N LEU A 374 -10.37 1.98 -24.12
CA LEU A 374 -10.96 1.51 -25.37
C LEU A 374 -12.38 0.95 -25.16
N ILE A 375 -12.66 0.29 -24.03
CA ILE A 375 -14.01 -0.17 -23.66
C ILE A 375 -14.94 1.04 -23.40
N LEU A 376 -14.44 2.08 -22.74
CA LEU A 376 -15.18 3.32 -22.55
C LEU A 376 -15.47 4.00 -23.89
N LEU A 377 -14.46 4.09 -24.78
CA LEU A 377 -14.61 4.63 -26.12
C LEU A 377 -15.77 3.95 -26.89
N ASP A 378 -15.80 2.61 -26.85
CA ASP A 378 -16.84 1.84 -27.53
C ASP A 378 -18.22 2.04 -26.88
N SER A 379 -18.28 2.07 -25.56
CA SER A 379 -19.51 2.33 -24.80
C SER A 379 -20.10 3.72 -25.11
N LEU A 380 -19.25 4.74 -25.23
CA LEU A 380 -19.67 6.12 -25.54
C LEU A 380 -20.18 6.29 -26.96
N LYS A 381 -19.67 5.53 -27.93
CA LYS A 381 -20.18 5.54 -29.32
C LYS A 381 -21.68 5.22 -29.40
N ALA A 382 -22.13 4.32 -28.54
CA ALA A 382 -23.56 3.97 -28.48
C ALA A 382 -24.47 5.13 -28.03
N LEU A 383 -23.87 6.17 -27.43
CA LEU A 383 -24.52 7.43 -27.03
C LEU A 383 -24.20 8.59 -27.99
N ASN A 384 -23.61 8.32 -29.15
CA ASN A 384 -23.16 9.34 -30.10
C ASN A 384 -22.13 10.31 -29.48
N ILE A 385 -21.23 9.81 -28.59
CA ILE A 385 -20.17 10.59 -27.92
C ILE A 385 -18.82 10.05 -28.34
N ASN A 386 -17.89 10.94 -28.76
CA ASN A 386 -16.52 10.58 -29.08
C ASN A 386 -15.63 10.64 -27.84
N LEU A 387 -14.50 9.93 -27.85
CA LEU A 387 -13.51 9.96 -26.77
C LEU A 387 -12.11 10.18 -27.32
N ASP A 388 -11.41 11.21 -26.80
CA ASP A 388 -10.00 11.48 -27.02
C ASP A 388 -9.18 10.89 -25.87
N ILE A 389 -8.37 9.86 -26.16
CA ILE A 389 -7.62 9.10 -25.14
C ILE A 389 -6.19 9.60 -25.06
N LYS A 390 -5.78 10.05 -23.85
CA LYS A 390 -4.48 10.70 -23.58
C LYS A 390 -3.63 9.88 -22.61
N PRO A 391 -2.69 9.07 -23.10
CA PRO A 391 -1.69 8.46 -22.23
C PRO A 391 -0.75 9.52 -21.67
N MET A 392 -0.53 9.54 -20.36
CA MET A 392 0.29 10.55 -19.67
C MET A 392 1.17 9.90 -18.61
N VAL A 393 2.30 10.53 -18.28
CA VAL A 393 3.11 10.09 -17.14
C VAL A 393 2.46 10.52 -15.83
N TRP A 394 2.64 9.70 -14.79
CA TRP A 394 1.96 9.88 -13.51
C TRP A 394 2.11 11.29 -12.88
N PRO A 395 3.31 11.94 -12.87
CA PRO A 395 3.44 13.30 -12.33
C PRO A 395 2.55 14.33 -13.05
N ASP A 396 2.36 14.20 -14.35
CA ASP A 396 1.52 15.12 -15.14
C ASP A 396 0.03 14.89 -14.82
N ILE A 397 -0.39 13.63 -14.67
CA ILE A 397 -1.74 13.28 -14.22
C ILE A 397 -2.03 13.95 -12.88
N VAL A 398 -1.14 13.78 -11.88
CA VAL A 398 -1.27 14.39 -10.56
C VAL A 398 -1.34 15.92 -10.64
N ALA A 399 -0.56 16.53 -11.52
CA ALA A 399 -0.59 17.98 -11.74
C ALA A 399 -1.91 18.45 -12.35
N MET A 400 -2.44 17.73 -13.35
CA MET A 400 -3.70 18.06 -14.01
C MET A 400 -4.93 17.79 -13.12
N ALA A 401 -4.88 16.79 -12.25
CA ALA A 401 -5.97 16.47 -11.32
C ALA A 401 -6.20 17.53 -10.21
N LYS A 402 -5.35 18.55 -10.13
CA LYS A 402 -5.47 19.62 -9.09
C LYS A 402 -6.61 20.60 -9.33
N SER A 403 -7.16 20.67 -10.53
CA SER A 403 -8.17 21.67 -10.88
C SER A 403 -9.16 21.12 -11.92
N PRO A 404 -10.46 21.49 -11.82
CA PRO A 404 -11.45 21.16 -12.85
C PRO A 404 -11.06 21.67 -14.26
N ASP A 405 -10.30 22.77 -14.32
CA ASP A 405 -9.90 23.39 -15.58
C ASP A 405 -8.77 22.65 -16.30
N THR A 406 -7.94 21.95 -15.56
CA THR A 406 -6.80 21.19 -16.12
C THR A 406 -7.08 19.70 -16.24
N MET A 407 -7.98 19.14 -15.41
CA MET A 407 -8.39 17.76 -15.50
C MET A 407 -9.15 17.49 -16.81
N THR A 408 -8.90 16.36 -17.45
CA THR A 408 -9.73 15.82 -18.54
C THR A 408 -11.15 15.49 -18.06
N ASP A 409 -12.08 15.22 -19.00
CA ASP A 409 -13.45 14.84 -18.64
C ASP A 409 -13.46 13.54 -17.83
N PHE A 410 -12.60 12.59 -18.19
CA PHE A 410 -12.39 11.35 -17.45
C PHE A 410 -10.95 11.21 -17.00
N TYR A 411 -10.76 10.49 -15.90
CA TYR A 411 -9.47 10.15 -15.34
C TYR A 411 -9.49 8.72 -14.80
N SER A 412 -8.65 7.83 -15.36
CA SER A 412 -8.58 6.46 -14.86
C SER A 412 -7.53 6.30 -13.77
N ILE A 413 -7.84 5.49 -12.75
CA ILE A 413 -6.99 5.36 -11.58
C ILE A 413 -7.17 4.03 -10.86
N PHE A 414 -6.02 3.50 -10.37
CA PHE A 414 -5.98 2.52 -9.31
C PHE A 414 -5.89 3.19 -7.94
N GLU A 415 -6.75 2.79 -7.03
CA GLU A 415 -6.73 3.21 -5.63
C GLU A 415 -6.47 2.01 -4.72
N SER A 416 -5.54 2.16 -3.78
CA SER A 416 -5.29 1.18 -2.73
C SER A 416 -5.33 1.91 -1.40
N PRO A 417 -6.26 1.57 -0.51
CA PRO A 417 -6.30 2.17 0.82
C PRO A 417 -4.98 1.94 1.55
N ASN A 418 -4.48 2.98 2.20
CA ASN A 418 -3.28 2.86 3.03
C ASN A 418 -3.58 2.12 4.33
N TYR A 419 -4.77 2.33 4.93
CA TYR A 419 -5.19 1.69 6.17
C TYR A 419 -6.54 0.99 6.02
N ALA A 420 -6.78 0.00 6.88
CA ALA A 420 -7.92 -0.90 6.81
C ALA A 420 -9.19 -0.28 7.42
N ASP A 421 -9.59 0.86 6.90
CA ASP A 421 -10.80 1.56 7.32
C ASP A 421 -11.43 2.26 6.12
N PRO A 422 -12.77 2.26 5.97
CA PRO A 422 -13.46 2.93 4.88
C PRO A 422 -13.19 4.43 4.82
N ASP A 423 -12.79 5.05 5.92
CA ASP A 423 -12.36 6.45 5.97
C ASP A 423 -11.29 6.77 4.93
N ASN A 424 -10.32 5.86 4.72
CA ASN A 424 -9.31 6.09 3.69
C ASN A 424 -9.92 6.32 2.30
N THR A 425 -10.89 5.50 1.91
CA THR A 425 -11.53 5.62 0.60
C THR A 425 -12.55 6.76 0.58
N ALA A 426 -13.37 6.87 1.62
CA ALA A 426 -14.43 7.87 1.69
C ALA A 426 -13.86 9.29 1.79
N TYR A 427 -13.00 9.54 2.78
CA TYR A 427 -12.43 10.87 2.99
C TYR A 427 -11.46 11.27 1.87
N ALA A 428 -10.51 10.40 1.50
CA ALA A 428 -9.54 10.76 0.48
C ALA A 428 -10.16 10.87 -0.93
N GLY A 429 -11.17 10.05 -1.25
CA GLY A 429 -11.73 9.93 -2.59
C GLY A 429 -12.97 10.78 -2.85
N TYR A 430 -13.72 11.19 -1.80
CA TYR A 430 -15.05 11.79 -1.99
C TYR A 430 -15.37 13.00 -1.10
N ASP A 431 -14.55 13.29 -0.07
CA ASP A 431 -14.75 14.50 0.75
C ASP A 431 -14.22 15.74 0.04
N SER A 432 -15.00 16.81 -0.02
CA SER A 432 -14.61 18.05 -0.72
C SER A 432 -13.43 18.77 -0.09
N ALA A 433 -13.10 18.52 1.19
CA ALA A 433 -11.88 18.99 1.83
C ALA A 433 -10.60 18.43 1.16
N ARG A 434 -10.74 17.36 0.37
CA ARG A 434 -9.65 16.71 -0.37
C ARG A 434 -9.59 17.12 -1.85
N ASN A 435 -10.41 18.05 -2.30
CA ASN A 435 -10.39 18.53 -3.68
C ASN A 435 -9.00 19.06 -4.07
N GLY A 436 -8.62 18.80 -5.32
CA GLY A 436 -7.28 19.08 -5.82
C GLY A 436 -6.22 18.03 -5.45
N GLN A 437 -6.63 16.94 -4.81
CA GLN A 437 -5.79 15.75 -4.66
C GLN A 437 -6.13 14.73 -5.76
N TRP A 438 -5.16 13.93 -6.15
CA TRP A 438 -5.34 12.96 -7.22
C TRP A 438 -6.44 11.91 -6.95
N GLN A 439 -6.78 11.66 -5.68
CA GLN A 439 -7.85 10.74 -5.27
C GLN A 439 -9.23 11.40 -5.35
N ASN A 440 -9.33 12.69 -5.04
CA ASN A 440 -10.53 13.51 -5.25
C ASN A 440 -10.17 14.78 -6.01
N PRO A 441 -10.07 14.72 -7.35
CA PRO A 441 -9.75 15.92 -8.13
C PRO A 441 -10.77 17.05 -7.95
N VAL A 442 -12.06 16.72 -8.05
CA VAL A 442 -13.10 17.74 -8.26
C VAL A 442 -14.47 17.40 -7.66
N TYR A 443 -14.71 16.19 -7.17
CA TYR A 443 -16.03 15.79 -6.67
C TYR A 443 -16.38 16.56 -5.39
N LYS A 444 -17.59 17.08 -5.34
CA LYS A 444 -18.12 17.82 -4.21
C LYS A 444 -19.61 17.57 -4.03
N ASN A 445 -20.00 17.11 -2.84
CA ASN A 445 -21.38 16.99 -2.41
C ASN A 445 -21.46 17.22 -0.90
N PRO A 446 -22.10 18.32 -0.42
CA PRO A 446 -22.18 18.62 1.01
C PRO A 446 -22.89 17.56 1.87
N GLU A 447 -23.82 16.77 1.30
CA GLU A 447 -24.46 15.66 2.01
C GLU A 447 -23.49 14.49 2.21
N VAL A 448 -22.67 14.21 1.20
CA VAL A 448 -21.60 13.19 1.27
C VAL A 448 -20.54 13.63 2.27
N ASP A 449 -20.07 14.89 2.20
CA ASP A 449 -19.10 15.44 3.13
C ASP A 449 -19.57 15.27 4.59
N LYS A 450 -20.84 15.65 4.86
CA LYS A 450 -21.44 15.52 6.18
C LYS A 450 -21.44 14.08 6.69
N VAL A 451 -21.87 13.14 5.86
CA VAL A 451 -21.92 11.70 6.24
C VAL A 451 -20.53 11.14 6.48
N ILE A 452 -19.53 11.55 5.69
CA ILE A 452 -18.13 11.15 5.90
C ILE A 452 -17.63 11.67 7.25
N GLU A 453 -17.81 12.95 7.55
CA GLU A 453 -17.34 13.56 8.80
C GLU A 453 -18.05 12.95 10.03
N GLU A 454 -19.36 12.66 9.94
CA GLU A 454 -20.08 11.95 11.00
C GLU A 454 -19.52 10.53 11.20
N ALA A 455 -19.21 9.78 10.12
CA ALA A 455 -18.65 8.43 10.19
C ALA A 455 -17.22 8.41 10.76
N ARG A 456 -16.44 9.48 10.52
CA ARG A 456 -15.10 9.66 11.07
C ARG A 456 -15.11 9.86 12.58
N ALA A 457 -16.13 10.53 13.08
CA ALA A 457 -16.27 10.82 14.51
C ALA A 457 -17.01 9.74 15.30
N GLU A 458 -17.80 8.88 14.64
CA GLU A 458 -18.67 7.89 15.29
C GLU A 458 -17.87 6.67 15.78
N SER A 459 -17.90 6.43 17.10
CA SER A 459 -17.21 5.31 17.75
C SER A 459 -18.05 4.04 17.80
N ASN A 460 -19.40 4.14 17.72
CA ASN A 460 -20.27 2.97 17.73
C ASN A 460 -20.21 2.27 16.37
N PRO A 461 -19.80 0.99 16.32
CA PRO A 461 -19.61 0.28 15.04
C PRO A 461 -20.89 0.15 14.20
N GLU A 462 -22.04 -0.09 14.82
CA GLU A 462 -23.32 -0.28 14.09
C GLU A 462 -23.79 1.03 13.44
N LYS A 463 -23.72 2.15 14.17
CA LYS A 463 -24.03 3.47 13.64
C LYS A 463 -23.05 3.84 12.53
N ARG A 464 -21.78 3.55 12.71
CA ARG A 464 -20.75 3.81 11.73
C ARG A 464 -20.94 3.02 10.44
N ILE A 465 -21.34 1.74 10.54
CA ILE A 465 -21.73 0.92 9.38
C ILE A 465 -22.91 1.57 8.64
N ALA A 466 -23.95 2.05 9.36
CA ALA A 466 -25.10 2.71 8.74
C ALA A 466 -24.70 3.98 7.99
N LEU A 467 -23.79 4.78 8.54
CA LEU A 467 -23.24 5.99 7.89
C LEU A 467 -22.48 5.62 6.60
N TYR A 468 -21.62 4.60 6.62
CA TYR A 468 -20.91 4.16 5.41
C TYR A 468 -21.83 3.54 4.35
N LYS A 469 -22.93 2.91 4.73
CA LYS A 469 -23.95 2.48 3.76
C LYS A 469 -24.61 3.69 3.10
N LYS A 470 -25.01 4.69 3.91
CA LYS A 470 -25.57 5.95 3.39
C LYS A 470 -24.59 6.68 2.47
N PHE A 471 -23.30 6.75 2.84
CA PHE A 471 -22.24 7.27 1.98
C PHE A 471 -22.22 6.58 0.61
N GLN A 472 -22.24 5.25 0.59
CA GLN A 472 -22.20 4.47 -0.65
C GLN A 472 -23.43 4.73 -1.53
N GLU A 473 -24.63 4.80 -0.93
CA GLU A 473 -25.87 5.13 -1.65
C GLU A 473 -25.79 6.50 -2.31
N LEU A 474 -25.35 7.53 -1.58
CA LEU A 474 -25.25 8.91 -2.08
C LEU A 474 -24.24 9.01 -3.22
N VAL A 475 -23.07 8.41 -3.05
CA VAL A 475 -22.01 8.47 -4.07
C VAL A 475 -22.43 7.71 -5.33
N VAL A 476 -23.05 6.53 -5.20
CA VAL A 476 -23.55 5.80 -6.38
C VAL A 476 -24.66 6.59 -7.06
N ASP A 477 -25.59 7.22 -6.31
CA ASP A 477 -26.64 8.04 -6.95
C ASP A 477 -26.07 9.25 -7.70
N ASP A 478 -24.98 9.84 -7.22
CA ASP A 478 -24.32 10.97 -7.91
C ASP A 478 -23.52 10.55 -9.15
N ALA A 479 -23.18 9.27 -9.27
CA ALA A 479 -22.40 8.71 -10.37
C ALA A 479 -21.11 9.52 -10.69
N PRO A 480 -20.25 9.84 -9.70
CA PRO A 480 -19.00 10.56 -9.99
C PRO A 480 -17.95 9.69 -10.67
N ASP A 481 -18.09 8.38 -10.55
CA ASP A 481 -17.13 7.38 -11.02
C ASP A 481 -17.85 6.23 -11.76
N ILE A 482 -17.16 5.63 -12.72
CA ILE A 482 -17.44 4.27 -13.16
C ILE A 482 -16.70 3.35 -12.17
N PHE A 483 -17.45 2.67 -11.29
CA PHE A 483 -16.89 1.69 -10.33
C PHE A 483 -16.54 0.42 -11.08
N GLY A 484 -15.27 0.24 -11.36
CA GLY A 484 -14.79 -0.79 -12.28
C GLY A 484 -14.57 -2.14 -11.62
N VAL A 485 -13.31 -2.48 -11.34
CA VAL A 485 -12.91 -3.79 -10.83
C VAL A 485 -12.01 -3.71 -9.60
N LEU A 486 -12.10 -4.75 -8.78
CA LEU A 486 -11.10 -5.12 -7.79
C LEU A 486 -10.24 -6.22 -8.41
N GLU A 487 -8.97 -5.94 -8.66
CA GLU A 487 -8.04 -6.99 -9.08
C GLU A 487 -7.72 -7.92 -7.92
N LEU A 488 -7.52 -9.20 -8.21
CA LEU A 488 -6.98 -10.11 -7.21
C LEU A 488 -5.48 -9.88 -7.06
N ARG A 489 -5.02 -9.78 -5.81
CA ARG A 489 -3.59 -9.78 -5.51
C ARG A 489 -2.98 -11.11 -5.93
N LYS A 490 -1.95 -11.04 -6.72
CA LYS A 490 -1.20 -12.18 -7.26
C LYS A 490 0.12 -12.31 -6.52
N ILE A 491 0.24 -13.36 -5.69
CA ILE A 491 1.48 -13.73 -5.00
C ILE A 491 1.73 -15.20 -5.29
N ALA A 492 2.92 -15.55 -5.72
CA ALA A 492 3.34 -16.94 -5.80
C ALA A 492 4.50 -17.19 -4.84
N MET A 493 4.48 -18.32 -4.14
CA MET A 493 5.53 -18.66 -3.19
C MET A 493 5.89 -20.12 -3.23
N ARG A 494 7.07 -20.45 -2.72
CA ARG A 494 7.48 -21.83 -2.51
C ARG A 494 6.66 -22.45 -1.38
N ASP A 495 6.37 -23.74 -1.48
CA ASP A 495 5.57 -24.49 -0.49
C ASP A 495 6.28 -24.70 0.85
N ASN A 496 7.61 -24.50 0.89
CA ASN A 496 8.38 -24.49 2.13
C ASN A 496 8.29 -23.18 2.92
N VAL A 497 7.70 -22.11 2.38
CA VAL A 497 7.36 -20.91 3.14
C VAL A 497 6.12 -21.19 3.98
N LYS A 498 6.27 -21.11 5.31
CA LYS A 498 5.20 -21.36 6.29
C LYS A 498 4.82 -20.07 7.02
N ASP A 499 3.67 -20.14 7.69
CA ASP A 499 3.16 -19.08 8.57
C ASP A 499 2.81 -17.77 7.85
N PHE A 500 2.67 -17.80 6.52
CA PHE A 500 2.24 -16.64 5.74
C PHE A 500 0.75 -16.35 5.97
N VAL A 501 0.46 -15.14 6.44
CA VAL A 501 -0.90 -14.63 6.63
C VAL A 501 -1.17 -13.50 5.63
N PHE A 502 -2.16 -13.69 4.77
CA PHE A 502 -2.58 -12.67 3.82
C PHE A 502 -3.33 -11.54 4.55
N CYS A 503 -2.93 -10.29 4.28
CA CYS A 503 -3.61 -9.10 4.76
C CYS A 503 -3.93 -8.18 3.57
N PRO A 504 -5.21 -7.91 3.24
CA PRO A 504 -5.59 -7.17 2.04
C PRO A 504 -4.96 -5.78 1.93
N VAL A 505 -4.87 -5.04 3.03
CA VAL A 505 -4.29 -3.69 3.05
C VAL A 505 -2.75 -3.69 3.04
N ALA A 506 -2.14 -4.83 3.30
CA ALA A 506 -0.69 -4.98 3.41
C ALA A 506 -0.13 -6.14 2.56
N ALA A 507 -0.82 -6.50 1.49
CA ALA A 507 -0.55 -7.73 0.74
C ALA A 507 0.89 -7.82 0.17
N ASN A 508 1.53 -6.70 -0.19
CA ASN A 508 2.92 -6.65 -0.64
C ASN A 508 3.90 -6.19 0.46
N MET A 509 3.41 -5.89 1.67
CA MET A 509 4.19 -5.37 2.79
C MET A 509 4.44 -6.50 3.81
N ILE A 510 4.99 -7.61 3.34
CA ILE A 510 5.11 -8.87 4.09
C ILE A 510 6.06 -8.69 5.27
N GLU A 511 5.55 -8.92 6.48
CA GLU A 511 6.37 -9.08 7.67
C GLU A 511 7.06 -10.44 7.59
N VAL A 512 8.38 -10.45 7.67
CA VAL A 512 9.18 -11.67 7.46
C VAL A 512 9.44 -12.40 8.77
N TRP A 513 9.49 -11.67 9.89
CA TRP A 513 9.84 -12.24 11.18
C TRP A 513 8.94 -13.39 11.66
N PRO A 514 7.62 -13.45 11.31
CA PRO A 514 6.78 -14.58 11.71
C PRO A 514 6.94 -15.79 10.79
N LEU A 515 7.55 -15.61 9.60
CA LEU A 515 7.65 -16.68 8.61
C LEU A 515 8.67 -17.74 9.00
N SER A 516 8.44 -18.97 8.50
CA SER A 516 9.38 -20.07 8.64
C SER A 516 9.69 -20.69 7.28
N LEU A 517 10.92 -21.19 7.11
CA LEU A 517 11.30 -22.11 6.04
C LEU A 517 11.37 -23.52 6.60
N ALA A 518 10.61 -24.46 5.97
CA ALA A 518 10.55 -25.88 6.30
C ALA A 518 11.52 -26.73 5.46
#